data_c184717b5fca5c6695e0c4ae6001b152
#
_entry.id   c184717b5fca5c6695e0c4ae6001b152
#
_cell.length_a   1.000
_cell.length_b   1.000
_cell.length_c   1.000
_cell.angle_alpha   90.00
_cell.angle_beta   90.00
_cell.angle_gamma   90.00
#
_symmetry.space_group_name_H-M   'P 1'
#
loop_
_entity.id
_entity.type
_entity.pdbx_description
1 polymer ?
#
loop_
_entity_poly.entity_id
_entity_poly.type
_entity_poly.pdbx_seq_one_letter_code
_entity_poly.pdbx_strand_id
1 'polypeptide(L)'
;MFNFDQKREAFENKVWLSSPTMHGSELEYIKEAYETNWMSTVGANINEVEKLACEKVGCKYAVALSAGTAALHMAVKLAGMDAYGMPEVGHGALAGKKVFCSDMTFDATVNPVVYEGGVPVFIDTEYDTWNMDPVALEKAFTMYPDVKVVVTAHLYGTPGKVDEIRKVCDAYGAILIEDAAESLGATYKGKQTGQFGTYNAISFNGNKIITGSAGGMLLTDDEEAAKKVRKWSTQSRENAPWYQHEELGYNYRMSNVIAGVVRGQFPYLEEHIAQKKAIYERYKKGLQRLPVHMNPYDATNSEPNFWLSCMTIEPEAMCKQVRSGLEALYIGEAGKSCPTEILDAIASINAEGRPIWKPMHMQPIYRMNPFVTREGDGRAKTNAYISGGTLGKDGKPLDVGMDIFHRGLCLPSDNKMTAEQQNRIIEVIKECFA
;
A
#
# COMPACT_ATOMS: atom_id res chain seq x y z
N MET A 1 31.90 4.03 -5.20
CA MET A 1 31.80 2.65 -4.66
C MET A 1 32.00 2.67 -3.16
N PHE A 2 31.05 2.13 -2.41
CA PHE A 2 31.10 2.17 -0.95
C PHE A 2 32.22 1.28 -0.39
N ASN A 3 33.00 1.81 0.56
CA ASN A 3 34.10 1.06 1.19
C ASN A 3 33.60 0.34 2.45
N PHE A 4 33.27 -0.94 2.33
CA PHE A 4 32.80 -1.78 3.44
C PHE A 4 33.90 -2.16 4.45
N ASP A 5 35.19 -2.05 4.07
CA ASP A 5 36.32 -2.34 4.98
C ASP A 5 36.58 -1.19 5.96
N GLN A 6 36.08 0.00 5.67
CA GLN A 6 36.14 1.13 6.57
C GLN A 6 35.18 0.90 7.75
N LYS A 7 35.73 0.73 8.97
CA LYS A 7 34.93 0.63 10.17
C LYS A 7 34.13 1.90 10.42
N ARG A 8 32.81 1.75 10.51
CA ARG A 8 31.86 2.79 10.93
C ARG A 8 31.18 2.36 12.22
N GLU A 9 30.94 3.32 13.09
CA GLU A 9 30.17 3.05 14.31
C GLU A 9 28.72 2.79 13.92
N ALA A 10 28.14 1.68 14.26
CA ALA A 10 26.72 1.40 14.04
C ALA A 10 25.86 2.13 15.09
N PHE A 11 24.61 2.42 14.76
CA PHE A 11 23.65 2.90 15.76
C PHE A 11 23.44 1.82 16.82
N GLU A 12 23.43 2.23 18.09
CA GLU A 12 23.17 1.34 19.22
C GLU A 12 21.81 0.62 19.06
N ASN A 13 20.78 1.41 18.77
CA ASN A 13 19.44 0.91 18.47
C ASN A 13 19.19 0.96 16.97
N LYS A 14 18.55 -0.10 16.45
CA LYS A 14 18.19 -0.17 15.03
C LYS A 14 17.29 0.99 14.63
N VAL A 15 17.67 1.69 13.55
CA VAL A 15 16.81 2.66 12.87
C VAL A 15 15.94 1.91 11.87
N TRP A 16 14.66 1.82 12.17
CA TRP A 16 13.72 1.03 11.38
C TRP A 16 13.24 1.76 10.13
N LEU A 17 12.74 0.99 9.17
CA LEU A 17 12.02 1.54 8.01
C LEU A 17 10.77 2.30 8.47
N SER A 18 9.95 1.67 9.28
CA SER A 18 8.78 2.24 9.94
C SER A 18 8.36 1.29 11.06
N SER A 19 8.33 1.75 12.28
CA SER A 19 7.95 0.96 13.45
C SER A 19 6.84 1.64 14.25
N PRO A 20 6.09 0.91 15.10
CA PRO A 20 5.07 1.50 15.94
C PRO A 20 5.63 2.60 16.84
N THR A 21 4.88 3.70 16.97
CA THR A 21 5.16 4.78 17.92
C THR A 21 4.01 4.85 18.92
N MET A 22 4.26 4.49 20.18
CA MET A 22 3.24 4.47 21.24
C MET A 22 3.28 5.74 22.07
N HIS A 23 2.13 6.18 22.56
CA HIS A 23 1.94 7.45 23.28
C HIS A 23 1.48 7.27 24.73
N GLY A 24 1.04 6.06 25.12
CA GLY A 24 0.60 5.72 26.47
C GLY A 24 -0.92 5.62 26.62
N SER A 25 -1.70 6.46 25.95
CA SER A 25 -3.18 6.41 25.99
C SER A 25 -3.75 5.08 25.50
N GLU A 26 -3.04 4.36 24.65
CA GLU A 26 -3.41 3.02 24.17
C GLU A 26 -3.57 2.04 25.35
N LEU A 27 -2.69 2.13 26.36
CA LEU A 27 -2.75 1.27 27.55
C LEU A 27 -3.99 1.54 28.41
N GLU A 28 -4.45 2.80 28.45
CA GLU A 28 -5.67 3.15 29.18
C GLU A 28 -6.90 2.49 28.57
N TYR A 29 -7.04 2.51 27.24
CA TYR A 29 -8.15 1.86 26.54
C TYR A 29 -8.08 0.33 26.58
N ILE A 30 -6.87 -0.27 26.58
CA ILE A 30 -6.68 -1.72 26.80
C ILE A 30 -7.13 -2.06 28.22
N LYS A 31 -6.72 -1.27 29.21
CA LYS A 31 -7.09 -1.46 30.62
C LYS A 31 -8.60 -1.35 30.82
N GLU A 32 -9.25 -0.34 30.22
CA GLU A 32 -10.71 -0.22 30.24
C GLU A 32 -11.40 -1.47 29.69
N ALA A 33 -10.95 -1.97 28.55
CA ALA A 33 -11.49 -3.20 27.96
C ALA A 33 -11.32 -4.42 28.89
N TYR A 34 -10.17 -4.53 29.55
CA TYR A 34 -9.88 -5.59 30.50
C TYR A 34 -10.75 -5.50 31.76
N GLU A 35 -10.83 -4.34 32.41
CA GLU A 35 -11.57 -4.14 33.66
C GLU A 35 -13.08 -4.28 33.46
N THR A 36 -13.60 -3.91 32.29
CA THR A 36 -15.02 -4.04 31.94
C THR A 36 -15.36 -5.42 31.33
N ASN A 37 -14.37 -6.28 31.13
CA ASN A 37 -14.47 -7.60 30.49
C ASN A 37 -15.00 -7.56 29.04
N TRP A 38 -14.86 -6.43 28.33
CA TRP A 38 -15.16 -6.31 26.91
C TRP A 38 -13.92 -6.62 26.06
N MET A 39 -13.42 -7.87 26.15
CA MET A 39 -12.18 -8.34 25.54
C MET A 39 -12.37 -8.95 24.13
N SER A 40 -13.61 -9.13 23.68
CA SER A 40 -13.95 -9.78 22.42
C SER A 40 -14.18 -8.76 21.27
N THR A 41 -15.00 -9.14 20.32
CA THR A 41 -15.30 -8.40 19.08
C THR A 41 -16.48 -7.43 19.22
N VAL A 42 -16.80 -7.05 20.45
CA VAL A 42 -17.82 -6.07 20.83
C VAL A 42 -17.25 -5.16 21.91
N GLY A 43 -17.54 -3.88 21.88
CA GLY A 43 -17.14 -2.94 22.91
C GLY A 43 -17.07 -1.48 22.45
N ALA A 44 -16.89 -0.59 23.41
CA ALA A 44 -16.90 0.85 23.18
C ALA A 44 -15.75 1.32 22.27
N ASN A 45 -14.56 0.71 22.38
CA ASN A 45 -13.42 1.07 21.53
C ASN A 45 -13.71 0.82 20.05
N ILE A 46 -14.37 -0.28 19.71
CA ILE A 46 -14.74 -0.59 18.32
C ILE A 46 -15.68 0.47 17.76
N ASN A 47 -16.72 0.85 18.54
CA ASN A 47 -17.68 1.86 18.10
C ASN A 47 -16.99 3.22 17.91
N GLU A 48 -16.10 3.59 18.82
CA GLU A 48 -15.39 4.86 18.75
C GLU A 48 -14.41 4.93 17.58
N VAL A 49 -13.64 3.88 17.29
CA VAL A 49 -12.72 3.90 16.14
C VAL A 49 -13.45 3.92 14.80
N GLU A 50 -14.62 3.28 14.70
CA GLU A 50 -15.47 3.39 13.50
C GLU A 50 -15.96 4.82 13.29
N LYS A 51 -16.39 5.49 14.35
CA LYS A 51 -16.80 6.90 14.33
C LYS A 51 -15.62 7.81 13.95
N LEU A 52 -14.47 7.68 14.62
CA LEU A 52 -13.25 8.47 14.33
C LEU A 52 -12.80 8.29 12.87
N ALA A 53 -12.89 7.08 12.33
CA ALA A 53 -12.56 6.81 10.93
C ALA A 53 -13.56 7.51 9.98
N CYS A 54 -14.87 7.46 10.25
CA CYS A 54 -15.86 8.19 9.47
C CYS A 54 -15.62 9.69 9.48
N GLU A 55 -15.34 10.26 10.65
CA GLU A 55 -15.05 11.70 10.81
C GLU A 55 -13.76 12.11 10.08
N LYS A 56 -12.70 11.31 10.21
CA LYS A 56 -11.41 11.59 9.56
C LYS A 56 -11.44 11.44 8.06
N VAL A 57 -12.07 10.37 7.57
CA VAL A 57 -12.10 10.07 6.13
C VAL A 57 -13.22 10.82 5.42
N GLY A 58 -14.34 11.07 6.09
CA GLY A 58 -15.52 11.72 5.51
C GLY A 58 -16.46 10.75 4.81
N CYS A 59 -16.45 9.47 5.19
CA CYS A 59 -17.40 8.45 4.74
C CYS A 59 -18.56 8.30 5.75
N LYS A 60 -19.67 7.70 5.32
CA LYS A 60 -20.85 7.52 6.19
C LYS A 60 -20.71 6.34 7.13
N TYR A 61 -20.07 5.26 6.68
CA TYR A 61 -19.98 3.99 7.41
C TYR A 61 -18.56 3.45 7.39
N ALA A 62 -18.13 2.96 8.54
CA ALA A 62 -16.89 2.26 8.74
C ALA A 62 -17.16 0.94 9.46
N VAL A 63 -16.48 -0.13 9.06
CA VAL A 63 -16.58 -1.45 9.69
C VAL A 63 -15.19 -1.92 10.09
N ALA A 64 -14.92 -1.94 11.40
CA ALA A 64 -13.64 -2.35 11.96
C ALA A 64 -13.43 -3.88 11.81
N LEU A 65 -12.32 -4.26 11.19
CA LEU A 65 -11.98 -5.63 10.83
C LEU A 65 -10.59 -6.00 11.37
N SER A 66 -10.30 -7.30 11.38
CA SER A 66 -9.06 -7.86 11.96
C SER A 66 -7.79 -7.49 11.21
N ALA A 67 -7.88 -7.07 9.95
CA ALA A 67 -6.76 -6.68 9.11
C ALA A 67 -7.23 -5.83 7.92
N GLY A 68 -6.31 -5.06 7.31
CA GLY A 68 -6.55 -4.39 6.02
C GLY A 68 -6.90 -5.37 4.91
N THR A 69 -6.26 -6.54 4.88
CA THR A 69 -6.57 -7.62 3.92
C THR A 69 -8.00 -8.14 4.10
N ALA A 70 -8.50 -8.23 5.34
CA ALA A 70 -9.89 -8.59 5.60
C ALA A 70 -10.87 -7.53 5.08
N ALA A 71 -10.51 -6.24 5.20
CA ALA A 71 -11.29 -5.13 4.67
C ALA A 71 -11.34 -5.16 3.13
N LEU A 72 -10.20 -5.36 2.48
CA LEU A 72 -10.10 -5.52 1.03
C LEU A 72 -10.88 -6.75 0.54
N HIS A 73 -10.83 -7.88 1.28
CA HIS A 73 -11.59 -9.07 0.92
C HIS A 73 -13.09 -8.79 0.94
N MET A 74 -13.58 -8.11 1.97
CA MET A 74 -14.99 -7.73 2.02
C MET A 74 -15.37 -6.74 0.91
N ALA A 75 -14.51 -5.78 0.60
CA ALA A 75 -14.72 -4.83 -0.51
C ALA A 75 -14.79 -5.55 -1.87
N VAL A 76 -13.86 -6.46 -2.13
CA VAL A 76 -13.82 -7.26 -3.37
C VAL A 76 -15.02 -8.16 -3.49
N LYS A 77 -15.45 -8.82 -2.41
CA LYS A 77 -16.64 -9.67 -2.38
C LYS A 77 -17.91 -8.86 -2.68
N LEU A 78 -18.09 -7.69 -2.03
CA LEU A 78 -19.22 -6.79 -2.29
C LEU A 78 -19.23 -6.36 -3.76
N ALA A 79 -18.11 -5.84 -4.26
CA ALA A 79 -18.01 -5.37 -5.65
C ALA A 79 -18.26 -6.50 -6.66
N GLY A 80 -17.80 -7.71 -6.37
CA GLY A 80 -18.08 -8.89 -7.20
C GLY A 80 -19.56 -9.22 -7.26
N MET A 81 -20.24 -9.16 -6.12
CA MET A 81 -21.69 -9.42 -6.05
C MET A 81 -22.50 -8.31 -6.74
N ASP A 82 -22.12 -7.06 -6.58
CA ASP A 82 -22.81 -5.94 -7.24
C ASP A 82 -22.63 -5.99 -8.77
N ALA A 83 -21.45 -6.38 -9.22
CA ALA A 83 -21.11 -6.43 -10.64
C ALA A 83 -21.66 -7.66 -11.37
N TYR A 84 -21.70 -8.81 -10.68
CA TYR A 84 -21.97 -10.11 -11.33
C TYR A 84 -23.08 -10.93 -10.67
N GLY A 85 -23.67 -10.42 -9.58
CA GLY A 85 -24.73 -11.09 -8.84
C GLY A 85 -24.22 -12.02 -7.74
N MET A 86 -25.15 -12.62 -7.00
CA MET A 86 -24.84 -13.55 -5.91
C MET A 86 -24.14 -14.79 -6.44
N PRO A 87 -22.99 -15.18 -5.87
CA PRO A 87 -22.33 -16.42 -6.26
C PRO A 87 -23.12 -17.65 -5.78
N GLU A 88 -22.99 -18.75 -6.50
CA GLU A 88 -23.43 -20.06 -6.01
C GLU A 88 -22.65 -20.46 -4.76
N VAL A 89 -23.27 -21.27 -3.90
CA VAL A 89 -22.61 -21.78 -2.69
C VAL A 89 -21.35 -22.57 -3.08
N GLY A 90 -20.24 -22.21 -2.44
CA GLY A 90 -18.91 -22.78 -2.74
C GLY A 90 -18.13 -22.09 -3.83
N HIS A 91 -18.66 -21.04 -4.45
CA HIS A 91 -17.95 -20.21 -5.41
C HIS A 91 -17.72 -18.80 -4.85
N GLY A 92 -16.61 -18.18 -5.23
CA GLY A 92 -16.33 -16.78 -4.93
C GLY A 92 -17.10 -15.82 -5.83
N ALA A 93 -17.31 -14.59 -5.38
CA ALA A 93 -18.07 -13.56 -6.10
C ALA A 93 -17.42 -13.14 -7.45
N LEU A 94 -16.16 -13.51 -7.67
CA LEU A 94 -15.40 -13.21 -8.88
C LEU A 94 -15.01 -14.47 -9.66
N ALA A 95 -15.65 -15.63 -9.42
CA ALA A 95 -15.27 -16.89 -10.03
C ALA A 95 -15.11 -16.77 -11.56
N GLY A 96 -13.86 -16.93 -12.05
CA GLY A 96 -13.52 -16.83 -13.47
C GLY A 96 -13.58 -15.43 -14.08
N LYS A 97 -13.86 -14.38 -13.29
CA LYS A 97 -13.92 -12.98 -13.76
C LYS A 97 -12.54 -12.33 -13.69
N LYS A 98 -12.24 -11.49 -14.69
CA LYS A 98 -11.05 -10.64 -14.63
C LYS A 98 -11.32 -9.39 -13.79
N VAL A 99 -10.28 -8.93 -13.08
CA VAL A 99 -10.30 -7.72 -12.25
C VAL A 99 -9.05 -6.91 -12.54
N PHE A 100 -9.18 -5.62 -12.76
CA PHE A 100 -8.01 -4.74 -12.92
C PHE A 100 -7.45 -4.37 -11.55
N CYS A 101 -6.15 -4.56 -11.38
CA CYS A 101 -5.42 -4.31 -10.14
C CYS A 101 -4.20 -3.43 -10.38
N SER A 102 -3.86 -2.56 -9.45
CA SER A 102 -2.57 -1.88 -9.45
C SER A 102 -1.44 -2.90 -9.52
N ASP A 103 -0.44 -2.63 -10.35
CA ASP A 103 0.74 -3.48 -10.48
C ASP A 103 1.79 -3.20 -9.40
N MET A 104 2.11 -1.92 -9.16
CA MET A 104 2.95 -1.51 -8.04
C MET A 104 2.10 -1.37 -6.77
N THR A 105 2.06 -2.44 -6.00
CA THR A 105 1.32 -2.48 -4.73
C THR A 105 1.85 -3.60 -3.82
N PHE A 106 1.40 -3.60 -2.58
CA PHE A 106 1.56 -4.74 -1.70
C PHE A 106 0.59 -5.86 -2.10
N ASP A 107 1.02 -7.11 -1.93
CA ASP A 107 0.27 -8.31 -2.37
C ASP A 107 -1.17 -8.39 -1.79
N ALA A 108 -1.40 -7.80 -0.62
CA ALA A 108 -2.72 -7.75 0.02
C ALA A 108 -3.80 -7.02 -0.81
N THR A 109 -3.42 -6.13 -1.73
CA THR A 109 -4.34 -5.49 -2.68
C THR A 109 -4.93 -6.51 -3.66
N VAL A 110 -4.18 -7.54 -4.01
CA VAL A 110 -4.49 -8.50 -5.08
C VAL A 110 -5.04 -9.83 -4.55
N ASN A 111 -4.50 -10.33 -3.43
CA ASN A 111 -4.89 -11.61 -2.85
C ASN A 111 -6.41 -11.79 -2.70
N PRO A 112 -7.19 -10.79 -2.24
CA PRO A 112 -8.65 -10.89 -2.13
C PRO A 112 -9.37 -11.20 -3.44
N VAL A 113 -8.84 -10.72 -4.57
CA VAL A 113 -9.38 -11.04 -5.90
C VAL A 113 -9.26 -12.54 -6.16
N VAL A 114 -8.11 -13.12 -5.80
CA VAL A 114 -7.87 -14.56 -5.96
C VAL A 114 -8.68 -15.38 -4.96
N TYR A 115 -8.86 -14.90 -3.72
CA TYR A 115 -9.73 -15.56 -2.72
C TYR A 115 -11.16 -15.73 -3.24
N GLU A 116 -11.68 -14.73 -3.96
CA GLU A 116 -13.00 -14.76 -4.58
C GLU A 116 -13.02 -15.41 -5.98
N GLY A 117 -11.93 -16.12 -6.37
CA GLY A 117 -11.84 -16.87 -7.62
C GLY A 117 -11.62 -16.00 -8.87
N GLY A 118 -11.29 -14.74 -8.70
CA GLY A 118 -11.01 -13.80 -9.78
C GLY A 118 -9.62 -13.98 -10.40
N VAL A 119 -9.43 -13.42 -11.58
CA VAL A 119 -8.16 -13.41 -12.32
C VAL A 119 -7.64 -11.97 -12.36
N PRO A 120 -6.60 -11.63 -11.58
CA PRO A 120 -5.97 -10.31 -11.64
C PRO A 120 -5.42 -10.01 -13.04
N VAL A 121 -5.70 -8.81 -13.55
CA VAL A 121 -5.07 -8.20 -14.71
C VAL A 121 -4.35 -6.95 -14.19
N PHE A 122 -3.04 -6.94 -14.28
CA PHE A 122 -2.24 -5.87 -13.71
C PHE A 122 -2.19 -4.67 -14.65
N ILE A 123 -2.41 -3.49 -14.07
CA ILE A 123 -2.33 -2.21 -14.76
C ILE A 123 -1.05 -1.52 -14.31
N ASP A 124 -0.21 -1.18 -15.30
CA ASP A 124 1.08 -0.54 -15.03
C ASP A 124 0.92 0.78 -14.27
N THR A 125 2.00 1.22 -13.71
CA THR A 125 2.09 2.48 -12.95
C THR A 125 2.56 3.63 -13.84
N GLU A 126 2.51 4.86 -13.31
CA GLU A 126 3.04 6.04 -13.97
C GLU A 126 4.09 6.75 -13.10
N TYR A 127 4.94 7.57 -13.72
CA TYR A 127 6.10 8.16 -13.04
C TYR A 127 5.76 9.31 -12.09
N ASP A 128 4.61 9.98 -12.24
CA ASP A 128 4.32 11.21 -11.50
C ASP A 128 3.92 10.95 -10.05
N THR A 129 3.34 9.77 -9.76
CA THR A 129 2.88 9.39 -8.42
C THR A 129 3.25 7.96 -8.01
N TRP A 130 3.79 7.17 -8.95
CA TRP A 130 4.08 5.73 -8.80
C TRP A 130 2.83 4.87 -8.54
N ASN A 131 1.67 5.35 -8.92
CA ASN A 131 0.40 4.66 -8.78
C ASN A 131 -0.18 4.23 -10.15
N MET A 132 -1.33 3.55 -10.12
CA MET A 132 -1.99 3.06 -11.33
C MET A 132 -2.10 4.15 -12.40
N ASP A 133 -1.66 3.83 -13.62
CA ASP A 133 -1.76 4.73 -14.77
C ASP A 133 -3.18 4.73 -15.36
N PRO A 134 -3.91 5.87 -15.31
CA PRO A 134 -5.25 5.96 -15.88
C PRO A 134 -5.29 5.71 -17.39
N VAL A 135 -4.19 5.99 -18.12
CA VAL A 135 -4.10 5.73 -19.57
C VAL A 135 -3.98 4.24 -19.84
N ALA A 136 -3.15 3.53 -19.05
CA ALA A 136 -3.06 2.07 -19.12
C ALA A 136 -4.38 1.40 -18.70
N LEU A 137 -5.09 1.96 -17.70
CA LEU A 137 -6.41 1.47 -17.28
C LEU A 137 -7.44 1.61 -18.41
N GLU A 138 -7.52 2.76 -19.07
CA GLU A 138 -8.42 2.95 -20.22
C GLU A 138 -8.08 1.97 -21.35
N LYS A 139 -6.79 1.78 -21.62
CA LYS A 139 -6.31 0.79 -22.58
C LYS A 139 -6.74 -0.63 -22.21
N ALA A 140 -6.68 -0.98 -20.93
CA ALA A 140 -7.11 -2.29 -20.44
C ALA A 140 -8.60 -2.54 -20.68
N PHE A 141 -9.45 -1.54 -20.50
CA PHE A 141 -10.87 -1.67 -20.82
C PHE A 141 -11.14 -1.91 -22.30
N THR A 142 -10.32 -1.36 -23.21
CA THR A 142 -10.45 -1.68 -24.65
C THR A 142 -10.08 -3.13 -24.96
N MET A 143 -9.19 -3.74 -24.16
CA MET A 143 -8.73 -5.12 -24.31
C MET A 143 -9.65 -6.13 -23.61
N TYR A 144 -10.24 -5.72 -22.50
CA TYR A 144 -11.09 -6.55 -21.62
C TYR A 144 -12.37 -5.81 -21.24
N PRO A 145 -13.31 -5.61 -22.20
CA PRO A 145 -14.50 -4.76 -22.00
C PRO A 145 -15.51 -5.30 -20.97
N ASP A 146 -15.40 -6.59 -20.63
CA ASP A 146 -16.31 -7.25 -19.67
C ASP A 146 -15.88 -7.07 -18.21
N VAL A 147 -14.72 -6.45 -17.94
CA VAL A 147 -14.26 -6.17 -16.58
C VAL A 147 -15.14 -5.11 -15.93
N LYS A 148 -15.60 -5.38 -14.70
CA LYS A 148 -16.49 -4.51 -13.94
C LYS A 148 -15.96 -4.16 -12.55
N VAL A 149 -14.76 -4.61 -12.18
CA VAL A 149 -14.16 -4.32 -10.88
C VAL A 149 -12.71 -3.87 -11.08
N VAL A 150 -12.35 -2.76 -10.45
CA VAL A 150 -11.01 -2.18 -10.44
C VAL A 150 -10.56 -1.99 -8.99
N VAL A 151 -9.35 -2.44 -8.65
CA VAL A 151 -8.72 -2.25 -7.34
C VAL A 151 -7.48 -1.38 -7.52
N THR A 152 -7.52 -0.16 -7.01
CA THR A 152 -6.37 0.77 -7.03
C THR A 152 -5.80 0.95 -5.63
N ALA A 153 -4.48 1.09 -5.55
CA ALA A 153 -3.77 1.37 -4.29
C ALA A 153 -3.15 2.77 -4.32
N HIS A 154 -2.85 3.31 -3.14
CA HIS A 154 -2.10 4.55 -2.95
C HIS A 154 -0.75 4.22 -2.33
N LEU A 155 0.24 4.00 -3.18
CA LEU A 155 1.55 3.48 -2.80
C LEU A 155 2.32 4.45 -1.89
N TYR A 156 2.88 3.93 -0.80
CA TYR A 156 3.75 4.65 0.16
C TYR A 156 3.13 5.91 0.78
N GLY A 157 1.80 6.03 0.74
CA GLY A 157 1.10 7.18 1.27
C GLY A 157 0.92 8.34 0.29
N THR A 158 1.21 8.10 -0.99
CA THR A 158 1.03 9.07 -2.07
C THR A 158 -0.29 8.80 -2.80
N PRO A 159 -1.23 9.74 -2.86
CA PRO A 159 -2.43 9.58 -3.67
C PRO A 159 -2.11 9.46 -5.16
N GLY A 160 -2.72 8.48 -5.85
CA GLY A 160 -2.70 8.39 -7.30
C GLY A 160 -3.65 9.41 -7.96
N LYS A 161 -3.69 9.44 -9.29
CA LYS A 161 -4.61 10.28 -10.09
C LYS A 161 -6.04 9.72 -10.04
N VAL A 162 -6.59 9.65 -8.83
CA VAL A 162 -7.79 8.88 -8.50
C VAL A 162 -9.06 9.41 -9.16
N ASP A 163 -9.14 10.70 -9.47
CA ASP A 163 -10.25 11.28 -10.22
C ASP A 163 -10.23 10.87 -11.70
N GLU A 164 -9.04 10.77 -12.30
CA GLU A 164 -8.89 10.24 -13.67
C GLU A 164 -9.23 8.74 -13.70
N ILE A 165 -8.74 7.96 -12.73
CA ILE A 165 -9.08 6.54 -12.57
C ILE A 165 -10.59 6.38 -12.39
N ARG A 166 -11.22 7.18 -11.51
CA ARG A 166 -12.67 7.14 -11.28
C ARG A 166 -13.44 7.47 -12.56
N LYS A 167 -13.03 8.51 -13.29
CA LYS A 167 -13.65 8.89 -14.56
C LYS A 167 -13.62 7.75 -15.59
N VAL A 168 -12.49 7.03 -15.68
CA VAL A 168 -12.38 5.85 -16.53
C VAL A 168 -13.33 4.75 -16.05
N CYS A 169 -13.34 4.43 -14.75
CA CYS A 169 -14.26 3.43 -14.20
C CYS A 169 -15.72 3.76 -14.48
N ASP A 170 -16.12 5.02 -14.29
CA ASP A 170 -17.51 5.48 -14.55
C ASP A 170 -17.89 5.34 -16.03
N ALA A 171 -16.97 5.65 -16.96
CA ALA A 171 -17.21 5.53 -18.39
C ALA A 171 -17.47 4.08 -18.85
N TYR A 172 -16.87 3.10 -18.17
CA TYR A 172 -17.06 1.67 -18.45
C TYR A 172 -18.03 0.97 -17.50
N GLY A 173 -18.65 1.71 -16.58
CA GLY A 173 -19.58 1.17 -15.57
C GLY A 173 -18.92 0.16 -14.65
N ALA A 174 -17.67 0.41 -14.24
CA ALA A 174 -16.90 -0.44 -13.35
C ALA A 174 -16.90 0.10 -11.90
N ILE A 175 -16.93 -0.80 -10.95
CA ILE A 175 -16.88 -0.51 -9.51
C ILE A 175 -15.42 -0.30 -9.13
N LEU A 176 -15.10 0.85 -8.54
CA LEU A 176 -13.78 1.16 -8.02
C LEU A 176 -13.68 0.77 -6.55
N ILE A 177 -12.67 -0.01 -6.22
CA ILE A 177 -12.20 -0.30 -4.85
C ILE A 177 -10.91 0.47 -4.62
N GLU A 178 -10.82 1.16 -3.50
CA GLU A 178 -9.65 1.92 -3.11
C GLU A 178 -8.92 1.22 -1.96
N ASP A 179 -7.69 0.80 -2.20
CA ASP A 179 -6.76 0.36 -1.16
C ASP A 179 -6.00 1.58 -0.62
N ALA A 180 -6.52 2.15 0.46
CA ALA A 180 -5.94 3.27 1.18
C ALA A 180 -5.15 2.81 2.44
N ALA A 181 -4.70 1.53 2.48
CA ALA A 181 -3.98 0.96 3.62
C ALA A 181 -2.68 1.69 3.98
N GLU A 182 -2.14 2.49 3.07
CA GLU A 182 -0.91 3.25 3.26
C GLU A 182 -1.12 4.76 3.30
N SER A 183 -2.32 5.22 2.97
CA SER A 183 -2.58 6.64 2.71
C SER A 183 -3.57 7.28 3.68
N LEU A 184 -3.86 6.67 4.84
CA LEU A 184 -4.68 7.32 5.87
C LEU A 184 -4.06 8.67 6.25
N GLY A 185 -4.86 9.75 6.19
CA GLY A 185 -4.41 11.13 6.40
C GLY A 185 -3.97 11.85 5.12
N ALA A 186 -3.73 11.13 4.01
CA ALA A 186 -3.41 11.76 2.73
C ALA A 186 -4.67 12.29 2.04
N THR A 187 -4.54 13.39 1.29
CA THR A 187 -5.66 13.99 0.55
C THR A 187 -5.35 14.17 -0.94
N TYR A 188 -6.39 14.09 -1.75
CA TYR A 188 -6.36 14.45 -3.16
C TYR A 188 -7.48 15.45 -3.46
N LYS A 189 -7.11 16.62 -3.98
CA LYS A 189 -8.03 17.76 -4.19
C LYS A 189 -8.86 18.10 -2.95
N GLY A 190 -8.19 18.08 -1.78
CA GLY A 190 -8.80 18.36 -0.48
C GLY A 190 -9.72 17.27 0.08
N LYS A 191 -9.82 16.12 -0.59
CA LYS A 191 -10.63 14.98 -0.19
C LYS A 191 -9.72 13.85 0.29
N GLN A 192 -10.02 13.28 1.46
CA GLN A 192 -9.24 12.21 2.08
C GLN A 192 -9.27 10.95 1.21
N THR A 193 -8.14 10.24 1.07
CA THR A 193 -8.10 8.89 0.51
C THR A 193 -8.89 7.92 1.37
N GLY A 194 -9.48 6.89 0.75
CA GLY A 194 -10.41 5.97 1.42
C GLY A 194 -11.89 6.35 1.24
N GLN A 195 -12.19 7.33 0.34
CA GLN A 195 -13.56 7.71 0.02
C GLN A 195 -13.81 7.93 -1.50
N PHE A 196 -12.84 7.57 -2.34
CA PHE A 196 -12.99 7.72 -3.81
C PHE A 196 -13.59 6.48 -4.46
N GLY A 197 -13.38 5.30 -3.89
CA GLY A 197 -14.01 4.06 -4.32
C GLY A 197 -15.46 3.91 -3.80
N THR A 198 -16.19 2.98 -4.37
CA THR A 198 -17.46 2.52 -3.81
C THR A 198 -17.26 1.80 -2.48
N TYR A 199 -16.20 1.00 -2.43
CA TYR A 199 -15.70 0.29 -1.24
C TYR A 199 -14.23 0.61 -1.07
N ASN A 200 -13.82 0.94 0.14
CA ASN A 200 -12.46 1.37 0.43
C ASN A 200 -11.93 0.64 1.66
N ALA A 201 -10.61 0.48 1.74
CA ALA A 201 -9.97 -0.18 2.87
C ALA A 201 -8.81 0.63 3.43
N ILE A 202 -8.71 0.68 4.75
CA ILE A 202 -7.53 1.18 5.48
C ILE A 202 -6.94 0.09 6.35
N SER A 203 -5.68 0.26 6.78
CA SER A 203 -4.96 -0.71 7.60
C SER A 203 -4.36 -0.06 8.84
N PHE A 204 -4.42 -0.80 9.94
CA PHE A 204 -3.78 -0.47 11.21
C PHE A 204 -2.70 -1.50 11.58
N ASN A 205 -2.08 -2.15 10.56
CA ASN A 205 -0.97 -3.07 10.81
C ASN A 205 0.20 -2.36 11.51
N GLY A 206 1.10 -3.13 12.15
CA GLY A 206 2.16 -2.63 13.02
C GLY A 206 3.03 -1.50 12.47
N ASN A 207 3.26 -1.47 11.16
CA ASN A 207 4.13 -0.50 10.50
C ASN A 207 3.41 0.68 9.82
N LYS A 208 2.08 0.78 9.94
CA LYS A 208 1.29 1.84 9.28
C LYS A 208 1.43 3.19 10.01
N ILE A 209 0.92 4.26 9.38
CA ILE A 209 1.02 5.64 9.89
C ILE A 209 0.49 5.78 11.33
N ILE A 210 -0.57 5.07 11.65
CA ILE A 210 -1.04 4.73 13.01
C ILE A 210 -1.33 3.24 13.06
N THR A 211 -1.23 2.63 14.23
CA THR A 211 -1.29 1.17 14.37
C THR A 211 -2.22 0.70 15.47
N GLY A 212 -2.78 -0.48 15.28
CA GLY A 212 -3.40 -1.30 16.32
C GLY A 212 -2.58 -2.59 16.61
N SER A 213 -1.32 -2.68 16.15
CA SER A 213 -0.53 -3.89 15.96
C SER A 213 -1.08 -4.81 14.86
N ALA A 214 -2.38 -4.88 14.74
CA ALA A 214 -3.20 -5.50 13.71
C ALA A 214 -4.41 -4.60 13.45
N GLY A 215 -5.31 -5.03 12.58
CA GLY A 215 -6.55 -4.31 12.30
C GLY A 215 -6.60 -3.67 10.93
N GLY A 216 -7.79 -3.37 10.51
CA GLY A 216 -8.13 -2.65 9.29
C GLY A 216 -9.58 -2.23 9.34
N MET A 217 -10.06 -1.57 8.31
CA MET A 217 -11.42 -1.08 8.28
C MET A 217 -11.93 -0.97 6.84
N LEU A 218 -13.12 -1.44 6.60
CA LEU A 218 -13.86 -1.15 5.37
C LEU A 218 -14.59 0.18 5.54
N LEU A 219 -14.55 1.02 4.52
CA LEU A 219 -15.18 2.33 4.47
C LEU A 219 -16.11 2.40 3.27
N THR A 220 -17.32 2.92 3.45
CA THR A 220 -18.33 3.05 2.39
C THR A 220 -19.40 4.08 2.75
N ASP A 221 -20.13 4.55 1.75
CA ASP A 221 -21.35 5.35 1.94
C ASP A 221 -22.63 4.51 1.87
N ASP A 222 -22.50 3.20 1.60
CA ASP A 222 -23.60 2.25 1.50
C ASP A 222 -23.87 1.57 2.85
N GLU A 223 -25.06 1.85 3.42
CA GLU A 223 -25.49 1.29 4.71
C GLU A 223 -25.70 -0.22 4.66
N GLU A 224 -26.29 -0.73 3.58
CA GLU A 224 -26.58 -2.15 3.46
C GLU A 224 -25.28 -2.96 3.27
N ALA A 225 -24.33 -2.43 2.51
CA ALA A 225 -22.99 -3.00 2.42
C ALA A 225 -22.28 -3.05 3.79
N ALA A 226 -22.35 -1.96 4.56
CA ALA A 226 -21.76 -1.92 5.90
C ALA A 226 -22.41 -2.94 6.85
N LYS A 227 -23.75 -3.05 6.86
CA LYS A 227 -24.49 -4.06 7.63
C LYS A 227 -24.09 -5.48 7.22
N LYS A 228 -23.98 -5.72 5.94
CA LYS A 228 -23.60 -7.02 5.38
C LYS A 228 -22.20 -7.44 5.80
N VAL A 229 -21.21 -6.51 5.73
CA VAL A 229 -19.84 -6.77 6.18
C VAL A 229 -19.78 -7.02 7.69
N ARG A 230 -20.55 -6.29 8.51
CA ARG A 230 -20.66 -6.58 9.95
C ARG A 230 -21.15 -8.02 10.20
N LYS A 231 -22.19 -8.45 9.49
CA LYS A 231 -22.73 -9.82 9.56
C LYS A 231 -21.67 -10.84 9.13
N TRP A 232 -21.07 -10.66 7.96
CA TRP A 232 -20.06 -11.57 7.43
C TRP A 232 -18.84 -11.69 8.35
N SER A 233 -18.40 -10.58 8.95
CA SER A 233 -17.22 -10.57 9.82
C SER A 233 -17.41 -11.31 11.15
N THR A 234 -18.65 -11.71 11.48
CA THR A 234 -19.05 -12.45 12.67
C THR A 234 -19.76 -13.76 12.32
N GLN A 235 -19.22 -14.50 11.35
CA GLN A 235 -19.68 -15.83 10.91
C GLN A 235 -21.06 -15.81 10.21
N SER A 236 -21.55 -14.68 9.69
CA SER A 236 -22.88 -14.55 9.06
C SER A 236 -24.03 -15.12 9.92
N ARG A 237 -23.93 -14.92 11.22
CA ARG A 237 -24.93 -15.40 12.15
C ARG A 237 -26.25 -14.65 11.98
N GLU A 238 -27.36 -15.39 11.88
CA GLU A 238 -28.70 -14.85 11.85
C GLU A 238 -29.21 -14.48 13.24
N ASN A 239 -30.19 -13.59 13.29
CA ASN A 239 -30.88 -13.25 14.53
C ASN A 239 -31.97 -14.31 14.84
N ALA A 240 -31.55 -15.49 15.30
CA ALA A 240 -32.40 -16.60 15.65
C ALA A 240 -32.09 -17.09 17.09
N PRO A 241 -33.03 -17.83 17.76
CA PRO A 241 -32.77 -18.40 19.08
C PRO A 241 -31.65 -19.44 19.14
N TRP A 242 -31.27 -19.96 18.00
CA TRP A 242 -30.13 -20.88 17.79
C TRP A 242 -29.12 -20.30 16.83
N TYR A 243 -27.94 -20.92 16.69
CA TYR A 243 -26.99 -20.55 15.65
C TYR A 243 -27.49 -21.00 14.28
N GLN A 244 -27.88 -20.02 13.47
CA GLN A 244 -28.36 -20.22 12.10
C GLN A 244 -27.47 -19.39 11.16
N HIS A 245 -27.10 -19.97 10.02
CA HIS A 245 -26.25 -19.36 9.01
C HIS A 245 -26.87 -19.62 7.63
N GLU A 246 -27.24 -18.56 6.92
CA GLU A 246 -27.88 -18.65 5.58
C GLU A 246 -26.86 -18.32 4.48
N GLU A 247 -25.70 -17.76 4.85
CA GLU A 247 -24.62 -17.44 3.94
C GLU A 247 -23.25 -17.64 4.59
N LEU A 248 -22.21 -17.74 3.77
CA LEU A 248 -20.84 -17.91 4.24
C LEU A 248 -20.36 -16.68 4.99
N GLY A 249 -19.82 -16.88 6.19
CA GLY A 249 -19.23 -15.83 7.02
C GLY A 249 -17.78 -16.08 7.36
N TYR A 250 -17.19 -15.12 8.08
CA TYR A 250 -15.77 -15.07 8.43
C TYR A 250 -15.61 -14.69 9.90
N ASN A 251 -14.44 -14.96 10.46
CA ASN A 251 -14.03 -14.42 11.75
C ASN A 251 -13.09 -13.22 11.52
N TYR A 252 -13.64 -12.11 11.03
CA TYR A 252 -12.89 -10.93 10.60
C TYR A 252 -13.16 -9.68 11.44
N ARG A 253 -13.98 -9.76 12.48
CA ARG A 253 -14.29 -8.60 13.31
C ARG A 253 -13.06 -8.20 14.16
N MET A 254 -12.76 -6.90 14.24
CA MET A 254 -11.71 -6.38 15.11
C MET A 254 -12.04 -6.66 16.59
N SER A 255 -11.06 -7.00 17.42
CA SER A 255 -11.26 -7.09 18.87
C SER A 255 -11.29 -5.70 19.52
N ASN A 256 -12.02 -5.58 20.62
CA ASN A 256 -12.11 -4.33 21.38
C ASN A 256 -10.75 -3.89 21.98
N VAL A 257 -9.84 -4.84 22.22
CA VAL A 257 -8.48 -4.56 22.67
C VAL A 257 -7.65 -3.89 21.58
N ILE A 258 -7.65 -4.46 20.36
CA ILE A 258 -6.98 -3.87 19.21
C ILE A 258 -7.58 -2.50 18.87
N ALA A 259 -8.91 -2.39 18.92
CA ALA A 259 -9.60 -1.12 18.75
C ALA A 259 -9.17 -0.07 19.80
N GLY A 260 -8.90 -0.50 21.04
CA GLY A 260 -8.37 0.39 22.08
C GLY A 260 -6.99 0.97 21.73
N VAL A 261 -6.10 0.14 21.15
CA VAL A 261 -4.82 0.63 20.64
C VAL A 261 -5.03 1.65 19.52
N VAL A 262 -5.84 1.32 18.51
CA VAL A 262 -6.15 2.23 17.38
C VAL A 262 -6.75 3.54 17.88
N ARG A 263 -7.70 3.47 18.85
CA ARG A 263 -8.34 4.64 19.46
C ARG A 263 -7.31 5.60 20.09
N GLY A 264 -6.33 5.02 20.79
CA GLY A 264 -5.23 5.80 21.39
C GLY A 264 -4.29 6.44 20.37
N GLN A 265 -4.21 5.91 19.16
CA GLN A 265 -3.34 6.38 18.08
C GLN A 265 -3.97 7.53 17.25
N PHE A 266 -5.29 7.53 17.06
CA PHE A 266 -5.97 8.51 16.21
C PHE A 266 -5.61 9.97 16.51
N PRO A 267 -5.52 10.41 17.78
CA PRO A 267 -5.15 11.81 18.11
C PRO A 267 -3.78 12.24 17.60
N TYR A 268 -2.89 11.29 17.33
CA TYR A 268 -1.50 11.54 16.91
C TYR A 268 -1.29 11.43 15.40
N LEU A 269 -2.32 11.16 14.62
CA LEU A 269 -2.20 10.96 13.16
C LEU A 269 -1.55 12.17 12.47
N GLU A 270 -1.99 13.39 12.77
CA GLU A 270 -1.44 14.60 12.15
C GLU A 270 0.01 14.87 12.58
N GLU A 271 0.35 14.56 13.83
CA GLU A 271 1.73 14.64 14.31
C GLU A 271 2.63 13.64 13.56
N HIS A 272 2.18 12.40 13.39
CA HIS A 272 2.91 11.40 12.64
C HIS A 272 3.13 11.83 11.19
N ILE A 273 2.11 12.38 10.53
CA ILE A 273 2.23 12.90 9.15
C ILE A 273 3.26 14.03 9.09
N ALA A 274 3.21 14.97 10.04
CA ALA A 274 4.17 16.08 10.09
C ALA A 274 5.61 15.58 10.27
N GLN A 275 5.83 14.59 11.15
CA GLN A 275 7.13 13.97 11.36
C GLN A 275 7.62 13.25 10.09
N LYS A 276 6.76 12.47 9.42
CA LYS A 276 7.08 11.79 8.16
C LYS A 276 7.43 12.79 7.05
N LYS A 277 6.68 13.88 6.93
CA LYS A 277 6.98 14.97 6.00
C LYS A 277 8.34 15.60 6.27
N ALA A 278 8.66 15.86 7.53
CA ALA A 278 9.97 16.40 7.91
C ALA A 278 11.13 15.44 7.54
N ILE A 279 10.93 14.13 7.69
CA ILE A 279 11.89 13.10 7.26
C ILE A 279 12.07 13.15 5.74
N TYR A 280 10.98 13.17 4.97
CA TYR A 280 11.02 13.26 3.51
C TYR A 280 11.77 14.51 3.03
N GLU A 281 11.44 15.68 3.56
CA GLU A 281 12.08 16.93 3.16
C GLU A 281 13.58 16.97 3.52
N ARG A 282 13.99 16.35 4.63
CA ARG A 282 15.39 16.27 5.00
C ARG A 282 16.17 15.36 4.03
N TYR A 283 15.61 14.22 3.62
CA TYR A 283 16.22 13.39 2.55
C TYR A 283 16.30 14.17 1.24
N LYS A 284 15.21 14.78 0.80
CA LYS A 284 15.16 15.57 -0.43
C LYS A 284 16.24 16.65 -0.47
N LYS A 285 16.41 17.41 0.62
CA LYS A 285 17.46 18.42 0.76
C LYS A 285 18.86 17.80 0.84
N GLY A 286 19.02 16.73 1.62
CA GLY A 286 20.32 16.11 1.86
C GLY A 286 20.92 15.42 0.63
N LEU A 287 20.05 14.87 -0.23
CA LEU A 287 20.44 14.10 -1.42
C LEU A 287 20.37 14.91 -2.73
N GLN A 288 19.96 16.17 -2.70
CA GLN A 288 19.71 17.02 -3.89
C GLN A 288 20.87 17.17 -4.88
N ARG A 289 22.12 16.85 -4.47
CA ARG A 289 23.30 16.94 -5.33
C ARG A 289 23.71 15.59 -5.93
N LEU A 290 23.03 14.53 -5.55
CA LEU A 290 23.23 13.19 -6.10
C LEU A 290 22.30 12.96 -7.30
N PRO A 291 22.65 12.03 -8.19
CA PRO A 291 21.79 11.64 -9.31
C PRO A 291 20.66 10.73 -8.84
N VAL A 292 19.81 11.25 -7.95
CA VAL A 292 18.69 10.53 -7.37
C VAL A 292 17.45 11.42 -7.28
N HIS A 293 16.28 10.82 -7.32
CA HIS A 293 14.99 11.50 -7.19
C HIS A 293 14.17 10.86 -6.08
N MET A 294 13.62 11.69 -5.18
CA MET A 294 12.67 11.20 -4.17
C MET A 294 11.36 10.78 -4.84
N ASN A 295 10.62 9.87 -4.20
CA ASN A 295 9.29 9.48 -4.68
C ASN A 295 8.43 10.72 -4.93
N PRO A 296 7.85 10.82 -6.13
CA PRO A 296 7.11 12.01 -6.55
C PRO A 296 5.69 12.02 -5.98
N TYR A 297 5.06 13.18 -6.04
CA TYR A 297 3.64 13.37 -5.79
C TYR A 297 3.13 14.61 -6.51
N ASP A 298 1.86 14.66 -6.80
CA ASP A 298 1.21 15.85 -7.39
C ASP A 298 1.06 16.94 -6.33
N ALA A 299 2.04 17.82 -6.23
CA ALA A 299 2.07 18.90 -5.25
C ALA A 299 0.94 19.94 -5.43
N THR A 300 0.25 19.93 -6.57
CA THR A 300 -0.87 20.85 -6.83
C THR A 300 -2.18 20.29 -6.28
N ASN A 301 -2.40 19.00 -6.39
CA ASN A 301 -3.67 18.38 -6.09
C ASN A 301 -3.62 17.42 -4.88
N SER A 302 -2.43 16.99 -4.41
CA SER A 302 -2.34 16.01 -3.34
C SER A 302 -1.47 16.47 -2.17
N GLU A 303 -1.85 16.00 -0.98
CA GLU A 303 -1.07 16.07 0.24
C GLU A 303 -0.83 14.63 0.73
N PRO A 304 0.35 14.03 0.44
CA PRO A 304 0.70 12.71 0.93
C PRO A 304 0.79 12.67 2.46
N ASN A 305 0.62 11.47 3.04
CA ASN A 305 0.97 11.26 4.44
C ASN A 305 2.45 10.94 4.65
N PHE A 306 3.22 10.79 3.55
CA PHE A 306 4.65 10.50 3.54
C PHE A 306 5.04 9.25 4.34
N TRP A 307 4.18 8.23 4.36
CA TRP A 307 4.40 7.03 5.16
C TRP A 307 5.81 6.47 4.99
N LEU A 308 6.29 6.32 3.75
CA LEU A 308 7.68 5.98 3.45
C LEU A 308 8.32 6.99 2.51
N SER A 309 9.54 7.39 2.83
CA SER A 309 10.44 8.11 1.93
C SER A 309 11.14 7.11 1.04
N CYS A 310 11.00 7.27 -0.26
CA CYS A 310 11.63 6.41 -1.26
C CYS A 310 12.44 7.25 -2.24
N MET A 311 13.38 6.62 -2.95
CA MET A 311 14.12 7.29 -4.02
C MET A 311 14.40 6.34 -5.17
N THR A 312 14.63 6.91 -6.36
CA THR A 312 15.20 6.22 -7.52
C THR A 312 16.54 6.84 -7.90
N ILE A 313 17.44 6.03 -8.46
CA ILE A 313 18.72 6.46 -9.00
C ILE A 313 18.53 6.75 -10.49
N GLU A 314 19.19 7.79 -11.03
CA GLU A 314 19.20 8.06 -12.47
C GLU A 314 19.82 6.87 -13.23
N PRO A 315 19.29 6.49 -14.41
CA PRO A 315 19.78 5.33 -15.16
C PRO A 315 21.30 5.35 -15.42
N GLU A 316 21.85 6.52 -15.74
CA GLU A 316 23.27 6.72 -16.05
C GLU A 316 24.18 6.58 -14.83
N ALA A 317 23.62 6.78 -13.63
CA ALA A 317 24.32 6.66 -12.36
C ALA A 317 24.17 5.29 -11.71
N MET A 318 23.48 4.35 -12.37
CA MET A 318 23.38 2.98 -11.91
C MET A 318 24.66 2.19 -12.21
N CYS A 319 25.23 1.54 -11.19
CA CYS A 319 26.17 0.45 -11.41
C CYS A 319 25.43 -0.85 -11.77
N LYS A 320 26.15 -1.83 -12.28
CA LYS A 320 25.55 -3.10 -12.70
C LYS A 320 24.97 -3.85 -11.49
N GLN A 321 23.66 -4.11 -11.53
CA GLN A 321 22.92 -4.88 -10.54
C GLN A 321 22.17 -6.01 -11.22
N VAL A 322 22.10 -7.18 -10.57
CA VAL A 322 21.30 -8.32 -10.99
C VAL A 322 20.45 -8.78 -9.81
N ARG A 323 19.15 -8.83 -9.99
CA ARG A 323 18.21 -9.42 -9.04
C ARG A 323 17.54 -10.61 -9.68
N SER A 324 17.75 -11.80 -9.15
CA SER A 324 17.17 -13.03 -9.68
C SER A 324 16.79 -13.96 -8.54
N GLY A 325 15.62 -14.60 -8.65
CA GLY A 325 15.16 -15.55 -7.64
C GLY A 325 15.15 -14.93 -6.24
N LEU A 326 16.06 -15.36 -5.39
CA LEU A 326 16.24 -14.90 -4.01
C LEU A 326 17.55 -14.12 -3.79
N GLU A 327 18.30 -13.81 -4.86
CA GLU A 327 19.61 -13.18 -4.78
C GLU A 327 19.60 -11.79 -5.40
N ALA A 328 20.39 -10.89 -4.82
CA ALA A 328 20.71 -9.59 -5.38
C ALA A 328 22.24 -9.41 -5.36
N LEU A 329 22.82 -9.21 -6.54
CA LEU A 329 24.26 -9.03 -6.73
C LEU A 329 24.53 -7.72 -7.46
N TYR A 330 25.69 -7.11 -7.22
CA TYR A 330 26.11 -5.93 -7.95
C TYR A 330 27.62 -5.87 -8.15
N ILE A 331 28.05 -5.06 -9.09
CA ILE A 331 29.44 -4.77 -9.35
C ILE A 331 29.64 -3.27 -9.10
N GLY A 332 30.37 -2.93 -8.03
CA GLY A 332 30.64 -1.54 -7.67
C GLY A 332 31.42 -0.81 -8.77
N GLU A 333 31.08 0.44 -9.03
CA GLU A 333 31.71 1.33 -10.01
C GLU A 333 31.84 2.73 -9.40
N ALA A 334 33.01 3.35 -9.49
CA ALA A 334 33.27 4.69 -8.93
C ALA A 334 32.30 5.72 -9.54
N GLY A 335 31.69 6.55 -8.71
CA GLY A 335 30.72 7.57 -9.12
C GLY A 335 29.31 7.04 -9.42
N LYS A 336 29.11 5.72 -9.33
CA LYS A 336 27.82 5.06 -9.53
C LYS A 336 27.44 4.16 -8.36
N SER A 337 26.14 3.91 -8.21
CA SER A 337 25.65 2.99 -7.18
C SER A 337 24.40 2.26 -7.66
N CYS A 338 23.85 1.39 -6.82
CA CYS A 338 22.57 0.73 -7.06
C CYS A 338 21.79 0.55 -5.75
N PRO A 339 20.47 0.28 -5.80
CA PRO A 339 19.68 0.04 -4.60
C PRO A 339 20.27 -1.03 -3.67
N THR A 340 20.85 -2.11 -4.22
CA THR A 340 21.44 -3.17 -3.40
C THR A 340 22.65 -2.68 -2.62
N GLU A 341 23.60 -1.97 -3.25
CA GLU A 341 24.76 -1.40 -2.57
C GLU A 341 24.35 -0.41 -1.47
N ILE A 342 23.40 0.48 -1.75
CA ILE A 342 22.93 1.47 -0.77
C ILE A 342 22.25 0.79 0.42
N LEU A 343 21.43 -0.24 0.18
CA LEU A 343 20.79 -1.00 1.25
C LEU A 343 21.80 -1.70 2.14
N ASP A 344 22.83 -2.31 1.56
CA ASP A 344 23.92 -2.94 2.31
C ASP A 344 24.72 -1.89 3.12
N ALA A 345 24.98 -0.72 2.52
CA ALA A 345 25.69 0.37 3.16
C ALA A 345 24.95 0.91 4.39
N ILE A 346 23.64 1.20 4.28
CA ILE A 346 22.86 1.67 5.43
C ILE A 346 22.65 0.56 6.48
N ALA A 347 22.56 -0.70 6.05
CA ALA A 347 22.48 -1.83 6.97
C ALA A 347 23.78 -1.98 7.79
N SER A 348 24.95 -1.64 7.23
CA SER A 348 26.23 -1.69 7.94
C SER A 348 26.31 -0.75 9.17
N ILE A 349 25.44 0.26 9.21
CA ILE A 349 25.31 1.19 10.35
C ILE A 349 24.04 0.93 11.18
N ASN A 350 23.42 -0.25 11.08
CA ASN A 350 22.21 -0.66 11.79
C ASN A 350 20.96 0.17 11.42
N ALA A 351 20.80 0.56 10.15
CA ALA A 351 19.60 1.21 9.63
C ALA A 351 18.90 0.32 8.59
N GLU A 352 17.57 0.33 8.60
CA GLU A 352 16.76 -0.53 7.73
C GLU A 352 16.17 0.24 6.55
N GLY A 353 16.66 -0.05 5.33
CA GLY A 353 15.97 0.24 4.08
C GLY A 353 15.33 -1.02 3.50
N ARG A 354 14.57 -0.87 2.44
CA ARG A 354 13.98 -1.98 1.67
C ARG A 354 14.05 -1.68 0.17
N PRO A 355 14.12 -2.68 -0.70
CA PRO A 355 13.83 -2.46 -2.12
C PRO A 355 12.45 -1.85 -2.28
N ILE A 356 12.22 -1.08 -3.34
CA ILE A 356 10.86 -0.79 -3.81
C ILE A 356 10.13 -2.12 -3.98
N TRP A 357 8.85 -2.16 -3.71
CA TRP A 357 8.08 -3.39 -3.84
C TRP A 357 8.10 -3.90 -5.27
N LYS A 358 8.39 -5.19 -5.39
CA LYS A 358 8.44 -5.86 -6.67
C LYS A 358 7.04 -5.85 -7.29
N PRO A 359 6.88 -5.33 -8.51
CA PRO A 359 5.59 -5.30 -9.20
C PRO A 359 4.88 -6.65 -9.24
N MET A 360 3.56 -6.65 -9.16
CA MET A 360 2.76 -7.87 -9.06
C MET A 360 2.92 -8.77 -10.28
N HIS A 361 2.98 -8.22 -11.49
CA HIS A 361 3.20 -9.03 -12.71
C HIS A 361 4.55 -9.75 -12.71
N MET A 362 5.53 -9.30 -11.91
CA MET A 362 6.83 -9.93 -11.72
C MET A 362 6.85 -10.98 -10.61
N GLN A 363 5.81 -11.06 -9.77
CA GLN A 363 5.75 -12.04 -8.70
C GLN A 363 5.59 -13.47 -9.27
N PRO A 364 6.32 -14.47 -8.73
CA PRO A 364 6.24 -15.85 -9.23
C PRO A 364 4.82 -16.41 -9.30
N ILE A 365 3.96 -16.05 -8.33
CA ILE A 365 2.57 -16.49 -8.27
C ILE A 365 1.72 -15.88 -9.40
N TYR A 366 2.05 -14.67 -9.88
CA TYR A 366 1.26 -13.91 -10.85
C TYR A 366 1.91 -13.74 -12.22
N ARG A 367 3.10 -14.31 -12.42
CA ARG A 367 3.86 -14.14 -13.67
C ARG A 367 3.15 -14.52 -14.96
N MET A 368 2.07 -15.31 -14.86
CA MET A 368 1.27 -15.72 -16.01
C MET A 368 0.01 -14.87 -16.20
N ASN A 369 -0.28 -13.95 -15.28
CA ASN A 369 -1.42 -13.07 -15.38
C ASN A 369 -1.22 -12.01 -16.47
N PRO A 370 -2.28 -11.50 -17.10
CA PRO A 370 -2.18 -10.38 -18.02
C PRO A 370 -1.61 -9.14 -17.35
N PHE A 371 -0.83 -8.38 -18.12
CA PHE A 371 -0.26 -7.10 -17.69
C PHE A 371 -0.44 -6.07 -18.82
N VAL A 372 -0.94 -4.88 -18.49
CA VAL A 372 -1.28 -3.85 -19.47
C VAL A 372 -0.53 -2.56 -19.17
N THR A 373 0.20 -2.06 -20.17
CA THR A 373 0.89 -0.78 -20.17
C THR A 373 0.11 0.24 -21.01
N ARG A 374 0.56 1.48 -21.07
CA ARG A 374 0.01 2.51 -21.96
C ARG A 374 -0.06 2.07 -23.43
N GLU A 375 0.84 1.21 -23.87
CA GLU A 375 0.89 0.69 -25.23
C GLU A 375 0.07 -0.58 -25.46
N GLY A 376 -0.57 -1.12 -24.42
CA GLY A 376 -1.40 -2.33 -24.44
C GLY A 376 -0.73 -3.51 -23.76
N ASP A 377 -0.75 -4.69 -24.37
CA ASP A 377 -0.23 -5.91 -23.78
C ASP A 377 1.27 -5.80 -23.43
N GLY A 378 1.56 -5.63 -22.14
CA GLY A 378 2.91 -5.54 -21.61
C GLY A 378 3.63 -6.89 -21.56
N ARG A 379 2.87 -8.00 -21.49
CA ARG A 379 3.43 -9.36 -21.44
C ARG A 379 4.16 -9.75 -22.71
N ALA A 380 3.67 -9.29 -23.86
CA ALA A 380 4.32 -9.56 -25.15
C ALA A 380 5.69 -8.88 -25.29
N LYS A 381 5.98 -7.87 -24.45
CA LYS A 381 7.14 -6.98 -24.59
C LYS A 381 8.12 -7.08 -23.43
N THR A 382 7.71 -7.61 -22.27
CA THR A 382 8.52 -7.67 -21.06
C THR A 382 8.74 -9.10 -20.59
N ASN A 383 9.94 -9.36 -20.04
CA ASN A 383 10.21 -10.57 -19.28
C ASN A 383 10.16 -10.24 -17.79
N ALA A 384 9.22 -10.83 -17.07
CA ALA A 384 8.97 -10.62 -15.65
C ALA A 384 10.18 -10.87 -14.71
N TYR A 385 11.27 -11.43 -15.22
CA TYR A 385 12.47 -11.75 -14.45
C TYR A 385 13.69 -10.90 -14.81
N ILE A 386 13.62 -10.09 -15.88
CA ILE A 386 14.74 -9.29 -16.34
C ILE A 386 14.47 -7.84 -16.00
N SER A 387 15.39 -7.22 -15.25
CA SER A 387 15.39 -5.78 -15.02
C SER A 387 15.68 -5.01 -16.32
N GLY A 388 15.06 -3.85 -16.48
CA GLY A 388 15.36 -2.95 -17.57
C GLY A 388 14.53 -3.11 -18.83
N GLY A 389 13.43 -3.78 -18.83
CA GLY A 389 12.35 -3.87 -19.83
C GLY A 389 12.60 -3.37 -21.26
N THR A 390 11.62 -3.49 -22.11
CA THR A 390 11.64 -2.93 -23.47
C THR A 390 11.48 -1.40 -23.43
N LEU A 391 12.28 -0.67 -24.20
CA LEU A 391 12.13 0.76 -24.38
C LEU A 391 10.99 1.07 -25.35
N GLY A 392 10.21 2.11 -25.04
CA GLY A 392 9.22 2.69 -25.90
C GLY A 392 9.87 3.52 -27.05
N LYS A 393 9.04 4.05 -27.93
CA LYS A 393 9.49 4.91 -29.04
C LYS A 393 10.13 6.21 -28.59
N ASP A 394 9.81 6.64 -27.38
CA ASP A 394 10.35 7.83 -26.72
C ASP A 394 11.64 7.55 -25.94
N GLY A 395 12.15 6.32 -25.99
CA GLY A 395 13.35 5.89 -25.28
C GLY A 395 13.14 5.61 -23.79
N LYS A 396 11.92 5.73 -23.29
CA LYS A 396 11.60 5.40 -21.89
C LYS A 396 11.19 3.94 -21.73
N PRO A 397 11.39 3.32 -20.54
CA PRO A 397 10.89 1.99 -20.26
C PRO A 397 9.38 1.90 -20.45
N LEU A 398 8.92 0.86 -21.15
CA LEU A 398 7.50 0.56 -21.33
C LEU A 398 6.84 0.02 -20.08
N ASP A 399 7.61 -0.67 -19.26
CA ASP A 399 7.23 -1.22 -17.97
C ASP A 399 7.77 -0.28 -16.90
N VAL A 400 6.93 0.67 -16.50
CA VAL A 400 7.30 1.72 -15.54
C VAL A 400 7.51 1.14 -14.14
N GLY A 401 6.65 0.22 -13.72
CA GLY A 401 6.77 -0.43 -12.43
C GLY A 401 8.08 -1.20 -12.27
N MET A 402 8.49 -1.95 -13.31
CA MET A 402 9.77 -2.66 -13.32
C MET A 402 10.97 -1.70 -13.29
N ASP A 403 10.91 -0.58 -14.02
CA ASP A 403 11.98 0.43 -14.00
C ASP A 403 12.15 1.05 -12.61
N ILE A 404 11.06 1.47 -11.98
CA ILE A 404 11.08 2.01 -10.62
C ILE A 404 11.61 0.98 -9.62
N PHE A 405 11.16 -0.27 -9.70
CA PHE A 405 11.66 -1.36 -8.87
C PHE A 405 13.17 -1.60 -9.06
N HIS A 406 13.64 -1.56 -10.30
CA HIS A 406 15.06 -1.78 -10.63
C HIS A 406 15.97 -0.70 -10.02
N ARG A 407 15.55 0.56 -10.09
CA ARG A 407 16.36 1.72 -9.70
C ARG A 407 16.05 2.27 -8.31
N GLY A 408 15.00 1.74 -7.65
CA GLY A 408 14.45 2.35 -6.44
C GLY A 408 14.67 1.58 -5.16
N LEU A 409 14.62 2.33 -4.05
CA LEU A 409 14.65 1.80 -2.70
C LEU A 409 13.84 2.69 -1.73
N CYS A 410 13.36 2.07 -0.65
CA CYS A 410 12.73 2.75 0.49
C CYS A 410 13.80 3.05 1.54
N LEU A 411 13.81 4.27 2.04
CA LEU A 411 14.74 4.77 3.05
C LEU A 411 14.15 4.64 4.46
N PRO A 412 14.99 4.54 5.50
CA PRO A 412 14.51 4.60 6.89
C PRO A 412 13.60 5.80 7.11
N SER A 413 12.38 5.56 7.56
CA SER A 413 11.31 6.56 7.67
C SER A 413 10.61 6.51 9.04
N ASP A 414 11.26 5.94 10.06
CA ASP A 414 10.70 5.78 11.40
C ASP A 414 10.49 7.13 12.09
N ASN A 415 9.32 7.34 12.70
CA ASN A 415 9.00 8.58 13.43
C ASN A 415 9.96 8.85 14.61
N LYS A 416 10.58 7.80 15.16
CA LYS A 416 11.54 7.91 16.27
C LYS A 416 12.97 8.19 15.81
N MET A 417 13.22 8.21 14.50
CA MET A 417 14.53 8.54 13.93
C MET A 417 14.88 9.99 14.21
N THR A 418 16.04 10.23 14.86
CA THR A 418 16.52 11.58 15.11
C THR A 418 17.07 12.24 13.85
N ALA A 419 17.15 13.57 13.87
CA ALA A 419 17.75 14.34 12.78
C ALA A 419 19.23 13.96 12.56
N GLU A 420 19.95 13.66 13.63
CA GLU A 420 21.35 13.24 13.59
C GLU A 420 21.52 11.87 12.93
N GLN A 421 20.69 10.89 13.34
CA GLN A 421 20.67 9.57 12.71
C GLN A 421 20.37 9.68 11.21
N GLN A 422 19.38 10.48 10.83
CA GLN A 422 19.03 10.67 9.42
C GLN A 422 20.15 11.35 8.64
N ASN A 423 20.81 12.38 9.19
CA ASN A 423 21.94 13.03 8.53
C ASN A 423 23.09 12.04 8.30
N ARG A 424 23.36 11.16 9.25
CA ARG A 424 24.39 10.13 9.10
C ARG A 424 24.02 9.11 8.01
N ILE A 425 22.75 8.71 7.91
CA ILE A 425 22.27 7.86 6.81
C ILE A 425 22.47 8.56 5.47
N ILE A 426 22.17 9.87 5.38
CA ILE A 426 22.40 10.68 4.18
C ILE A 426 23.88 10.68 3.79
N GLU A 427 24.80 10.83 4.73
CA GLU A 427 26.25 10.80 4.43
C GLU A 427 26.67 9.41 3.90
N VAL A 428 26.20 8.33 4.50
CA VAL A 428 26.46 6.96 4.01
C VAL A 428 25.95 6.77 2.57
N ILE A 429 24.76 7.29 2.24
CA ILE A 429 24.26 7.25 0.87
C ILE A 429 25.16 8.05 -0.08
N LYS A 430 25.65 9.22 0.32
CA LYS A 430 26.59 10.02 -0.48
C LYS A 430 27.89 9.27 -0.77
N GLU A 431 28.40 8.54 0.20
CA GLU A 431 29.62 7.74 0.03
C GLU A 431 29.45 6.63 -1.03
N CYS A 432 28.26 6.12 -1.26
CA CYS A 432 27.99 5.13 -2.31
C CYS A 432 28.20 5.71 -3.74
N PHE A 433 28.16 7.03 -3.91
CA PHE A 433 28.38 7.72 -5.19
C PHE A 433 29.74 8.42 -5.27
N ALA A 434 30.64 8.21 -4.31
CA ALA A 434 32.00 8.77 -4.30
C ALA A 434 32.99 7.99 -5.19
#